data_3a47ea14bc67d1695de0a2b05bda27d8
#
_entry.id   3a47ea14bc67d1695de0a2b05bda27d8
#
_cell.length_a   1.000
_cell.length_b   1.000
_cell.length_c   1.000
_cell.angle_alpha   90.00
_cell.angle_beta   90.00
_cell.angle_gamma   90.00
#
_symmetry.space_group_name_H-M   'P 1'
#
loop_
_entity.id
_entity.type
_entity.pdbx_description
1 polymer ?
#
loop_
_entity_poly.entity_id
_entity_poly.type
_entity_poly.pdbx_seq_one_letter_code
_entity_poly.pdbx_strand_id
1 'polypeptide(L)'
;MAIEKLKEDLIKLPQKDDYKDKLLKLIIEGIISVGGGEVVLELNEKDLGLIDDSTLWAIEKEMEDRLKKSTILKKGAPVDIIGGCIVKTADNLKVCDNSLESVFERNLESIRAKVAELLF
;
A
#
# COMPACT_ATOMS: atom_id res chain seq x y z
N MET A 1 4.52 -21.08 14.17
CA MET A 1 5.61 -20.33 14.83
C MET A 1 6.20 -19.25 13.93
N ALA A 2 6.87 -19.59 12.84
CA ALA A 2 7.50 -18.57 11.98
C ALA A 2 6.50 -17.60 11.34
N ILE A 3 5.32 -18.06 10.97
CA ILE A 3 4.26 -17.22 10.37
C ILE A 3 3.67 -16.26 11.40
N GLU A 4 3.49 -16.69 12.64
CA GLU A 4 3.01 -15.85 13.73
C GLU A 4 3.99 -14.72 14.03
N LYS A 5 5.28 -15.00 14.03
CA LYS A 5 6.32 -14.00 14.21
C LYS A 5 6.32 -12.99 13.07
N LEU A 6 6.10 -13.43 11.83
CA LEU A 6 5.99 -12.55 10.68
C LEU A 6 4.78 -11.61 10.80
N LYS A 7 3.66 -12.08 11.34
CA LYS A 7 2.51 -11.22 11.63
C LYS A 7 2.82 -10.17 12.68
N GLU A 8 3.55 -10.54 13.74
CA GLU A 8 3.98 -9.60 14.78
C GLU A 8 4.89 -8.53 14.19
N ASP A 9 5.84 -8.92 13.33
CA ASP A 9 6.74 -8.00 12.65
C ASP A 9 5.96 -7.07 11.70
N LEU A 10 4.94 -7.59 11.04
CA LEU A 10 4.06 -6.80 10.18
C LEU A 10 3.30 -5.73 10.96
N ILE A 11 2.77 -6.08 12.12
CA ILE A 11 2.06 -5.13 12.99
C ILE A 11 3.00 -4.03 13.49
N LYS A 12 4.26 -4.35 13.73
CA LYS A 12 5.28 -3.39 14.18
C LYS A 12 5.82 -2.51 13.06
N LEU A 13 5.67 -2.93 11.80
CA LEU A 13 6.23 -2.23 10.65
C LEU A 13 5.80 -0.76 10.58
N PRO A 14 4.52 -0.38 10.81
CA PRO A 14 4.10 1.02 10.79
C PRO A 14 4.74 1.91 11.85
N GLN A 15 5.50 1.35 12.78
CA GLN A 15 6.18 2.09 13.85
C GLN A 15 7.65 2.36 13.53
N LYS A 16 8.16 1.85 12.41
CA LYS A 16 9.55 2.03 12.02
C LYS A 16 9.76 3.35 11.29
N ASP A 17 10.94 3.93 11.44
CA ASP A 17 11.28 5.24 10.87
C ASP A 17 11.17 5.29 9.34
N ASP A 18 11.45 4.18 8.65
CA ASP A 18 11.39 4.09 7.19
C ASP A 18 10.00 3.70 6.65
N TYR A 19 9.00 3.62 7.52
CA TYR A 19 7.66 3.20 7.13
C TYR A 19 7.05 4.12 6.07
N LYS A 20 7.25 5.43 6.20
CA LYS A 20 6.71 6.39 5.22
C LYS A 20 7.20 6.10 3.81
N ASP A 21 8.47 5.78 3.64
CA ASP A 21 9.03 5.45 2.34
C ASP A 21 8.41 4.18 1.76
N LYS A 22 8.18 3.18 2.60
CA LYS A 22 7.53 1.94 2.20
C LYS A 22 6.06 2.18 1.83
N LEU A 23 5.37 3.03 2.60
CA LEU A 23 3.99 3.41 2.32
C LEU A 23 3.88 4.10 0.96
N LEU A 24 4.77 5.04 0.67
CA LEU A 24 4.80 5.74 -0.62
C LEU A 24 5.02 4.75 -1.77
N LYS A 25 5.89 3.78 -1.59
CA LYS A 25 6.13 2.74 -2.59
C LYS A 25 4.87 1.92 -2.87
N LEU A 26 4.15 1.53 -1.82
CA LEU A 26 2.89 0.79 -1.96
C LEU A 26 1.82 1.62 -2.68
N ILE A 27 1.76 2.90 -2.40
CA ILE A 27 0.83 3.82 -3.07
C ILE A 27 1.16 3.89 -4.56
N ILE A 28 2.42 4.09 -4.90
CA ILE A 28 2.87 4.19 -6.29
C ILE A 28 2.57 2.90 -7.05
N GLU A 29 2.90 1.76 -6.47
CA GLU A 29 2.63 0.45 -7.07
C GLU A 29 1.12 0.25 -7.29
N GLY A 30 0.29 0.68 -6.33
CA GLY A 30 -1.16 0.60 -6.45
C GLY A 30 -1.71 1.45 -7.58
N ILE A 31 -1.21 2.68 -7.72
CA ILE A 31 -1.63 3.59 -8.79
C ILE A 31 -1.26 3.02 -10.16
N ILE A 32 -0.06 2.48 -10.30
CA ILE A 32 0.39 1.83 -11.53
C ILE A 32 -0.52 0.64 -11.86
N SER A 33 -0.86 -0.14 -10.84
CA SER A 33 -1.72 -1.32 -11.00
C SER A 33 -3.11 -0.97 -11.54
N VAL A 34 -3.69 0.16 -11.10
CA VAL A 34 -5.01 0.59 -11.59
C VAL A 34 -4.94 1.47 -12.84
N GLY A 35 -3.74 1.84 -13.27
CA GLY A 35 -3.54 2.56 -14.53
C GLY A 35 -3.62 4.08 -14.45
N GLY A 36 -3.63 4.67 -13.28
CA GLY A 36 -3.68 6.12 -13.09
C GLY A 36 -5.08 6.72 -13.33
N GLY A 37 -5.14 8.01 -13.66
CA GLY A 37 -6.39 8.74 -13.79
C GLY A 37 -6.86 9.29 -12.45
N GLU A 38 -8.16 9.42 -12.24
CA GLU A 38 -8.73 9.80 -10.95
C GLU A 38 -8.68 8.61 -10.01
N VAL A 39 -7.96 8.76 -8.90
CA VAL A 39 -7.65 7.68 -7.97
C VAL A 39 -7.98 8.13 -6.54
N VAL A 40 -8.60 7.24 -5.78
CA VAL A 40 -8.88 7.45 -4.37
C VAL A 40 -7.94 6.59 -3.54
N LEU A 41 -7.25 7.21 -2.58
CA LEU A 41 -6.38 6.52 -1.63
C LEU A 41 -7.12 6.30 -0.33
N GLU A 42 -7.19 5.07 0.13
CA GLU A 42 -7.74 4.72 1.43
C GLU A 42 -6.60 4.24 2.34
N LEU A 43 -6.46 4.88 3.48
CA LEU A 43 -5.42 4.62 4.46
C LEU A 43 -6.07 4.53 5.84
N ASN A 44 -5.35 3.99 6.82
CA ASN A 44 -5.85 4.08 8.19
C ASN A 44 -5.71 5.53 8.69
N GLU A 45 -6.42 5.84 9.77
CA GLU A 45 -6.46 7.21 10.31
C GLU A 45 -5.07 7.76 10.61
N LYS A 46 -4.20 6.94 11.18
CA LYS A 46 -2.82 7.32 11.53
C LYS A 46 -2.00 7.64 10.28
N ASP A 47 -2.10 6.80 9.25
CA ASP A 47 -1.32 6.94 8.03
C ASP A 47 -1.81 8.10 7.17
N LEU A 48 -3.10 8.44 7.23
CA LEU A 48 -3.62 9.65 6.58
C LEU A 48 -2.87 10.91 7.05
N GLY A 49 -2.47 10.95 8.31
CA GLY A 49 -1.68 12.04 8.84
C GLY A 49 -0.26 12.11 8.33
N LEU A 50 0.29 11.01 7.80
CA LEU A 50 1.63 10.98 7.22
C LEU A 50 1.66 11.49 5.78
N ILE A 51 0.53 11.49 5.10
CA ILE A 51 0.43 11.86 3.68
C ILE A 51 -0.21 13.25 3.60
N ASP A 52 0.60 14.27 3.40
CA ASP A 52 0.13 15.64 3.23
C ASP A 52 -0.14 15.99 1.76
N ASP A 53 -0.65 17.19 1.51
CA ASP A 53 -0.97 17.65 0.16
C ASP A 53 0.27 17.74 -0.72
N SER A 54 1.42 18.14 -0.15
CA SER A 54 2.71 18.19 -0.87
C SER A 54 3.13 16.81 -1.34
N THR A 55 2.95 15.80 -0.51
CA THR A 55 3.26 14.41 -0.85
C THR A 55 2.33 13.90 -1.96
N LEU A 56 1.04 14.19 -1.87
CA LEU A 56 0.09 13.83 -2.93
C LEU A 56 0.47 14.46 -4.26
N TRP A 57 0.81 15.73 -4.25
CA TRP A 57 1.23 16.45 -5.45
C TRP A 57 2.49 15.85 -6.07
N ALA A 58 3.47 15.50 -5.25
CA ALA A 58 4.70 14.86 -5.72
C ALA A 58 4.42 13.51 -6.38
N ILE A 59 3.52 12.72 -5.78
CA ILE A 59 3.12 11.43 -6.35
C ILE A 59 2.39 11.64 -7.68
N GLU A 60 1.47 12.60 -7.76
CA GLU A 60 0.75 12.91 -8.99
C GLU A 60 1.72 13.25 -10.13
N LYS A 61 2.73 14.08 -9.86
CA LYS A 61 3.74 14.46 -10.85
C LYS A 61 4.57 13.27 -11.31
N GLU A 62 4.99 12.43 -10.38
CA GLU A 62 5.74 11.23 -10.72
C GLU A 62 4.93 10.27 -11.58
N MET A 63 3.65 10.11 -11.26
CA MET A 63 2.77 9.23 -12.03
C MET A 63 2.48 9.78 -13.43
N GLU A 64 2.30 11.08 -13.57
CA GLU A 64 2.15 11.71 -14.88
C GLU A 64 3.35 11.41 -15.78
N ASP A 65 4.57 11.50 -15.21
CA ASP A 65 5.80 11.19 -15.96
C ASP A 65 5.89 9.72 -16.34
N ARG A 66 5.58 8.82 -15.42
CA ARG A 66 5.71 7.38 -15.64
C ARG A 66 4.64 6.82 -16.58
N LEU A 67 3.39 7.25 -16.37
CA LEU A 67 2.24 6.71 -17.10
C LEU A 67 1.88 7.50 -18.33
N LYS A 68 2.48 8.68 -18.51
CA LYS A 68 2.17 9.62 -19.60
C LYS A 68 0.67 9.95 -19.63
N LYS A 69 0.06 10.05 -18.46
CA LYS A 69 -1.37 10.25 -18.26
C LYS A 69 -1.57 11.12 -17.02
N SER A 70 -2.52 12.04 -17.10
CA SER A 70 -2.90 12.86 -15.94
C SER A 70 -3.39 11.98 -14.80
N THR A 71 -2.88 12.20 -13.60
CA THR A 71 -3.27 11.44 -12.40
C THR A 71 -3.68 12.40 -11.30
N ILE A 72 -4.85 12.19 -10.75
CA ILE A 72 -5.42 12.99 -9.66
C ILE A 72 -5.62 12.07 -8.47
N LEU A 73 -5.02 12.44 -7.32
CA LEU A 73 -5.13 11.66 -6.10
C LEU A 73 -6.03 12.36 -5.10
N LYS A 74 -6.97 11.62 -4.53
CA LYS A 74 -7.84 12.10 -3.46
C LYS A 74 -7.75 11.13 -2.29
N LYS A 75 -7.77 11.68 -1.07
CA LYS A 75 -7.85 10.86 0.14
C LYS A 75 -9.30 10.44 0.37
N GLY A 76 -9.52 9.15 0.53
CA GLY A 76 -10.83 8.62 0.92
C GLY A 76 -11.02 8.66 2.43
N ALA A 77 -12.13 8.10 2.90
CA ALA A 77 -12.39 7.95 4.34
C ALA A 77 -11.38 6.98 4.96
N PRO A 78 -11.06 7.14 6.25
CA PRO A 78 -10.18 6.19 6.93
C PRO A 78 -10.74 4.78 6.89
N VAL A 79 -9.86 3.79 6.72
CA VAL A 79 -10.22 2.38 6.73
C VAL A 79 -9.47 1.64 7.84
N ASP A 80 -10.04 0.54 8.30
CA ASP A 80 -9.47 -0.24 9.41
C ASP A 80 -8.48 -1.27 8.87
N ILE A 81 -7.24 -0.83 8.64
CA ILE A 81 -6.14 -1.67 8.20
C ILE A 81 -4.92 -1.42 9.09
N ILE A 82 -4.03 -2.40 9.20
CA ILE A 82 -2.80 -2.30 9.99
C ILE A 82 -1.88 -1.21 9.42
N GLY A 83 -1.80 -1.13 8.11
CA GLY A 83 -0.98 -0.16 7.39
C GLY A 83 -1.09 -0.40 5.90
N GLY A 84 -0.28 0.31 5.13
CA GLY A 84 -0.34 0.25 3.68
C GLY A 84 -1.48 1.10 3.14
N CYS A 85 -2.00 0.74 1.99
CA CYS A 85 -3.04 1.53 1.32
C CYS A 85 -3.95 0.65 0.47
N ILE A 86 -5.14 1.17 0.23
CA ILE A 86 -6.04 0.64 -0.80
C ILE A 86 -6.16 1.75 -1.85
N VAL A 87 -5.85 1.42 -3.10
CA VAL A 87 -5.93 2.35 -4.23
C VAL A 87 -7.06 1.91 -5.13
N LYS A 88 -7.99 2.81 -5.40
CA LYS A 88 -9.12 2.50 -6.28
C LYS A 88 -9.40 3.64 -7.24
N THR A 89 -9.94 3.31 -8.41
CA THR A 89 -10.39 4.33 -9.35
C THR A 89 -11.66 5.00 -8.83
N ALA A 90 -11.86 6.28 -9.20
CA ALA A 90 -13.03 7.04 -8.74
C ALA A 90 -14.36 6.41 -9.14
N ASP A 91 -14.37 5.63 -10.23
CA ASP A 91 -15.55 4.91 -10.71
C ASP A 91 -15.73 3.54 -10.04
N ASN A 92 -14.82 3.15 -9.14
CA ASN A 92 -14.79 1.86 -8.43
C ASN A 92 -14.64 0.62 -9.34
N LEU A 93 -14.21 0.80 -10.59
CA LEU A 93 -14.04 -0.32 -11.51
C LEU A 93 -12.74 -1.11 -11.27
N LYS A 94 -11.72 -0.43 -10.76
CA LYS A 94 -10.43 -1.06 -10.46
C LYS A 94 -10.03 -0.75 -9.03
N VAL A 95 -9.59 -1.79 -8.31
CA VAL A 95 -9.14 -1.67 -6.92
C VAL A 95 -7.84 -2.44 -6.77
N CYS A 96 -6.86 -1.82 -6.12
CA CYS A 96 -5.62 -2.49 -5.72
C CYS A 96 -5.49 -2.41 -4.21
N ASP A 97 -5.64 -3.53 -3.53
CA ASP A 97 -5.51 -3.62 -2.08
C ASP A 97 -4.05 -3.89 -1.72
N ASN A 98 -3.33 -2.83 -1.39
CA ASN A 98 -1.95 -2.89 -0.91
C ASN A 98 -1.88 -2.64 0.60
N SER A 99 -2.94 -2.97 1.34
CA SER A 99 -2.85 -3.02 2.80
C SER A 99 -1.80 -4.05 3.20
N LEU A 100 -1.14 -3.84 4.34
CA LEU A 100 -0.11 -4.78 4.81
C LEU A 100 -0.68 -6.17 5.02
N GLU A 101 -1.92 -6.27 5.49
CA GLU A 101 -2.63 -7.54 5.66
C GLU A 101 -2.76 -8.29 4.34
N SER A 102 -3.21 -7.60 3.29
CA SER A 102 -3.41 -8.21 1.97
C SER A 102 -2.10 -8.59 1.30
N VAL A 103 -1.08 -7.75 1.42
CA VAL A 103 0.26 -8.06 0.91
C VAL A 103 0.82 -9.30 1.61
N PHE A 104 0.65 -9.39 2.92
CA PHE A 104 1.06 -10.56 3.69
C PHE A 104 0.33 -11.81 3.21
N GLU A 105 -0.99 -11.75 3.06
CA GLU A 105 -1.80 -12.89 2.60
C GLU A 105 -1.42 -13.37 1.21
N ARG A 106 -1.18 -12.44 0.28
CA ARG A 106 -0.76 -12.78 -1.10
C ARG A 106 0.57 -13.54 -1.12
N ASN A 107 1.45 -13.27 -0.16
CA ASN A 107 2.77 -13.88 -0.08
C ASN A 107 2.84 -15.06 0.89
N LEU A 108 1.73 -15.36 1.57
CA LEU A 108 1.71 -16.36 2.64
C LEU A 108 2.15 -17.74 2.16
N GLU A 109 1.69 -18.17 1.00
CA GLU A 109 2.04 -19.47 0.45
C GLU A 109 3.54 -19.57 0.14
N SER A 110 4.12 -18.52 -0.45
CA SER A 110 5.57 -18.46 -0.69
C SER A 110 6.36 -18.48 0.62
N ILE A 111 5.86 -17.79 1.64
CA ILE A 111 6.48 -17.78 2.98
C ILE A 111 6.43 -19.18 3.58
N ARG A 112 5.31 -19.87 3.47
CA ARG A 112 5.16 -21.25 3.96
C ARG A 112 6.11 -22.21 3.26
N ALA A 113 6.25 -22.06 1.95
CA ALA A 113 7.17 -22.88 1.16
C ALA A 113 8.62 -22.68 1.60
N LYS A 114 9.05 -21.44 1.83
CA LYS A 114 10.38 -21.14 2.33
C LYS A 114 10.61 -21.70 3.72
N VAL A 115 9.64 -21.61 4.60
CA VAL A 115 9.73 -22.17 5.94
C VAL A 115 9.88 -23.68 5.87
N ALA A 116 9.11 -24.33 5.00
CA ALA A 116 9.20 -25.79 4.79
C ALA A 116 10.60 -26.21 4.30
N GLU A 117 11.17 -25.46 3.34
CA GLU A 117 12.53 -25.72 2.84
C GLU A 117 13.57 -25.61 3.95
N LEU A 118 13.42 -24.66 4.86
CA LEU A 118 14.34 -24.47 5.97
C LEU A 118 14.23 -25.56 7.04
N LEU A 119 13.05 -26.14 7.20
CA LEU A 119 12.78 -27.16 8.22
C LEU A 119 12.95 -28.59 7.73
N PHE A 120 12.83 -28.82 6.46
CA PHE A 120 12.87 -30.13 5.85
C PHE A 120 13.87 -30.19 4.68
#